data_363f6ef92b54ab16f528652f8eaebe96
#
_entry.id   363f6ef92b54ab16f528652f8eaebe96
#
_cell.length_a   1.000
_cell.length_b   1.000
_cell.length_c   1.000
_cell.angle_alpha   90.00
_cell.angle_beta   90.00
_cell.angle_gamma   90.00
#
_symmetry.space_group_name_H-M   'P 1'
#
loop_
_entity.id
_entity.type
_entity.pdbx_description
1 polymer ?
#
loop_
_entity_poly.entity_id
_entity_poly.type
_entity_poly.pdbx_seq_one_letter_code
_entity_poly.pdbx_strand_id
1 'polypeptide(L)'
;MKGLFKKDKLLIEISNLEKDKLYDVKIVEYSDKRTKTMNSYYWELVTQLADALRTSKDELHEQLIKRYSQRDYISLLANINPSDYFPYYEYQSTYKNNGNIFKSYLIFKRSSDMNKREFSILLDGLISECNECGISTMTPEQIAELKSLWN
;
A
#
# COMPACT_ATOMS: atom_id res chain seq x y z
N MET A 1 22.30 21.49 6.85
CA MET A 1 21.23 22.51 6.93
C MET A 1 19.94 21.92 6.41
N LYS A 2 18.90 21.99 7.18
CA LYS A 2 17.55 21.58 6.82
C LYS A 2 16.60 22.70 7.25
N GLY A 3 15.72 23.18 6.37
CA GLY A 3 14.76 24.22 6.73
C GLY A 3 13.89 24.65 5.56
N LEU A 4 12.90 25.47 5.88
CA LEU A 4 12.06 26.13 4.87
C LEU A 4 12.62 27.52 4.59
N PHE A 5 12.93 27.78 3.34
CA PHE A 5 13.56 29.03 2.92
C PHE A 5 12.77 29.67 1.78
N LYS A 6 12.61 30.98 1.83
CA LYS A 6 12.29 31.77 0.65
C LYS A 6 13.54 31.88 -0.23
N LYS A 7 13.35 32.12 -1.53
CA LYS A 7 14.45 32.19 -2.52
C LYS A 7 15.63 33.02 -2.05
N ASP A 8 15.36 34.23 -1.55
CA ASP A 8 16.41 35.18 -1.15
C ASP A 8 17.24 34.68 0.03
N LYS A 9 16.58 34.08 1.04
CA LYS A 9 17.27 33.47 2.19
C LYS A 9 18.08 32.25 1.79
N LEU A 10 17.54 31.43 0.86
CA LEU A 10 18.24 30.24 0.38
C LEU A 10 19.54 30.62 -0.34
N LEU A 11 19.52 31.69 -1.14
CA LEU A 11 20.71 32.19 -1.83
C LEU A 11 21.80 32.67 -0.83
N ILE A 12 21.39 33.33 0.25
CA ILE A 12 22.33 33.74 1.33
C ILE A 12 22.97 32.51 1.99
N GLU A 13 22.19 31.52 2.33
CA GLU A 13 22.71 30.29 2.96
C GLU A 13 23.68 29.55 2.03
N ILE A 14 23.36 29.46 0.74
CA ILE A 14 24.26 28.87 -0.27
C ILE A 14 25.57 29.67 -0.37
N SER A 15 25.50 31.01 -0.33
CA SER A 15 26.68 31.87 -0.42
C SER A 15 27.63 31.74 0.78
N ASN A 16 27.13 31.27 1.92
CA ASN A 16 27.90 31.01 3.13
C ASN A 16 28.64 29.67 3.13
N LEU A 17 28.40 28.82 2.11
CA LEU A 17 29.08 27.54 2.00
C LEU A 17 30.55 27.72 1.59
N GLU A 18 31.42 26.82 2.04
CA GLU A 18 32.84 26.84 1.72
C GLU A 18 33.06 26.59 0.21
N LYS A 19 33.88 27.41 -0.44
CA LYS A 19 34.03 27.42 -1.89
C LYS A 19 34.66 26.16 -2.48
N ASP A 20 35.45 25.46 -1.74
CA ASP A 20 36.26 24.33 -2.23
C ASP A 20 35.71 22.95 -1.85
N LYS A 21 34.46 22.92 -1.36
CA LYS A 21 33.77 21.67 -1.01
C LYS A 21 32.65 21.34 -1.99
N LEU A 22 32.45 20.06 -2.22
CA LEU A 22 31.31 19.54 -2.97
C LEU A 22 30.14 19.32 -2.00
N TYR A 23 28.95 19.74 -2.40
CA TYR A 23 27.71 19.61 -1.64
C TYR A 23 26.67 18.87 -2.45
N ASP A 24 26.00 17.92 -1.84
CA ASP A 24 24.76 17.34 -2.38
C ASP A 24 23.58 18.18 -1.87
N VAL A 25 22.85 18.79 -2.80
CA VAL A 25 21.77 19.73 -2.46
C VAL A 25 20.47 19.25 -3.08
N LYS A 26 19.48 19.05 -2.24
CA LYS A 26 18.11 18.76 -2.68
C LYS A 26 17.19 19.92 -2.32
N ILE A 27 16.59 20.55 -3.34
CA ILE A 27 15.60 21.62 -3.19
C ILE A 27 14.25 21.09 -3.66
N VAL A 28 13.25 21.16 -2.79
CA VAL A 28 11.88 20.72 -3.06
C VAL A 28 10.93 21.88 -2.76
N GLU A 29 9.97 22.13 -3.62
CA GLU A 29 8.94 23.13 -3.36
C GLU A 29 8.12 22.72 -2.13
N TYR A 30 8.02 23.63 -1.16
CA TYR A 30 7.21 23.40 0.03
C TYR A 30 5.73 23.57 -0.30
N SER A 31 4.95 22.60 0.09
CA SER A 31 3.49 22.67 0.06
C SER A 31 2.95 22.45 1.48
N ASP A 32 2.03 23.30 1.90
CA ASP A 32 1.29 23.13 3.16
C ASP A 32 0.39 21.87 3.15
N LYS A 33 0.24 21.26 1.98
CA LYS A 33 -0.50 20.00 1.88
C LYS A 33 0.28 18.89 2.59
N ARG A 34 -0.39 18.25 3.53
CA ARG A 34 0.14 17.09 4.24
C ARG A 34 0.70 16.09 3.24
N THR A 35 1.95 15.69 3.38
CA THR A 35 2.55 14.65 2.53
C THR A 35 1.69 13.40 2.60
N LYS A 36 1.18 12.92 1.47
CA LYS A 36 0.40 11.69 1.39
C LYS A 36 1.32 10.51 1.66
N THR A 37 0.93 9.65 2.59
CA THR A 37 1.56 8.34 2.79
C THR A 37 1.00 7.34 1.78
N MET A 38 1.73 6.25 1.53
CA MET A 38 1.22 5.16 0.70
C MET A 38 -0.14 4.64 1.20
N ASN A 39 -0.29 4.51 2.52
CA ASN A 39 -1.53 4.03 3.12
C ASN A 39 -2.70 5.00 2.88
N SER A 40 -2.51 6.30 3.08
CA SER A 40 -3.58 7.28 2.85
C SER A 40 -3.95 7.40 1.38
N TYR A 41 -2.99 7.30 0.48
CA TYR A 41 -3.23 7.29 -0.97
C TYR A 41 -3.98 6.02 -1.40
N TYR A 42 -3.59 4.87 -0.87
CA TYR A 42 -4.30 3.62 -1.08
C TYR A 42 -5.80 3.75 -0.74
N TRP A 43 -6.14 4.24 0.45
CA TRP A 43 -7.53 4.37 0.86
C TRP A 43 -8.30 5.45 0.09
N GLU A 44 -7.62 6.50 -0.36
CA GLU A 44 -8.21 7.49 -1.26
C GLU A 44 -8.64 6.83 -2.60
N LEU A 45 -7.77 6.03 -3.20
CA LEU A 45 -8.08 5.30 -4.43
C LEU A 45 -9.14 4.22 -4.22
N VAL A 46 -9.08 3.49 -3.11
CA VAL A 46 -10.12 2.49 -2.75
C VAL A 46 -11.49 3.17 -2.68
N THR A 47 -11.57 4.34 -2.06
CA THR A 47 -12.82 5.11 -1.97
C THR A 47 -13.35 5.47 -3.35
N GLN A 48 -12.52 6.01 -4.23
CA GLN A 48 -12.92 6.40 -5.58
C GLN A 48 -13.34 5.20 -6.43
N LEU A 49 -12.59 4.12 -6.36
CA LEU A 49 -12.90 2.91 -7.12
C LEU A 49 -14.17 2.22 -6.60
N ALA A 50 -14.35 2.14 -5.28
CA ALA A 50 -15.56 1.59 -4.67
C ALA A 50 -16.81 2.38 -5.09
N ASP A 51 -16.74 3.69 -5.11
CA ASP A 51 -17.83 4.56 -5.58
C ASP A 51 -18.14 4.30 -7.06
N ALA A 52 -17.12 4.19 -7.91
CA ALA A 52 -17.27 3.90 -9.33
C ALA A 52 -17.88 2.53 -9.59
N LEU A 53 -17.52 1.53 -8.80
CA LEU A 53 -18.03 0.15 -8.91
C LEU A 53 -19.33 -0.09 -8.12
N ARG A 54 -19.81 0.91 -7.39
CA ARG A 54 -21.02 0.83 -6.53
C ARG A 54 -20.92 -0.29 -5.49
N THR A 55 -19.79 -0.42 -4.87
CA THR A 55 -19.51 -1.36 -3.78
C THR A 55 -19.01 -0.63 -2.54
N SER A 56 -18.93 -1.32 -1.41
CA SER A 56 -18.34 -0.76 -0.20
C SER A 56 -16.80 -0.79 -0.27
N LYS A 57 -16.16 0.11 0.48
CA LYS A 57 -14.69 0.11 0.63
C LYS A 57 -14.17 -1.20 1.19
N ASP A 58 -14.88 -1.78 2.16
CA ASP A 58 -14.46 -3.02 2.81
C ASP A 58 -14.53 -4.20 1.86
N GLU A 59 -15.58 -4.31 1.07
CA GLU A 59 -15.71 -5.35 0.03
C GLU A 59 -14.63 -5.21 -1.04
N LEU A 60 -14.40 -3.99 -1.52
CA LEU A 60 -13.34 -3.76 -2.51
C LEU A 60 -11.97 -4.07 -1.93
N HIS A 61 -11.69 -3.63 -0.71
CA HIS A 61 -10.43 -3.92 -0.03
C HIS A 61 -10.19 -5.43 0.10
N GLU A 62 -11.19 -6.19 0.52
CA GLU A 62 -11.10 -7.65 0.60
C GLU A 62 -10.78 -8.28 -0.78
N GLN A 63 -11.44 -7.81 -1.84
CA GLN A 63 -11.17 -8.28 -3.21
C GLN A 63 -9.74 -7.97 -3.65
N LEU A 64 -9.24 -6.77 -3.35
CA LEU A 64 -7.86 -6.37 -3.66
C LEU A 64 -6.84 -7.21 -2.88
N ILE A 65 -7.09 -7.47 -1.61
CA ILE A 65 -6.26 -8.36 -0.80
C ILE A 65 -6.21 -9.75 -1.43
N LYS A 66 -7.34 -10.32 -1.80
CA LYS A 66 -7.40 -11.65 -2.43
C LYS A 66 -6.69 -11.72 -3.78
N ARG A 67 -6.65 -10.63 -4.53
CA ARG A 67 -5.96 -10.56 -5.83
C ARG A 67 -4.45 -10.32 -5.73
N TYR A 68 -4.02 -9.45 -4.83
CA TYR A 68 -2.65 -8.90 -4.84
C TYR A 68 -1.82 -9.19 -3.59
N SER A 69 -2.42 -9.67 -2.51
CA SER A 69 -1.70 -10.00 -1.28
C SER A 69 -0.93 -11.33 -1.39
N GLN A 70 0.05 -11.47 -0.54
CA GLN A 70 0.72 -12.75 -0.31
C GLN A 70 -0.27 -13.74 0.28
N ARG A 71 -0.19 -14.98 -0.21
CA ARG A 71 -1.10 -16.05 0.18
C ARG A 71 -0.36 -17.30 0.58
N ASP A 72 -1.01 -18.12 1.42
CA ASP A 72 -0.48 -19.38 1.88
C ASP A 72 -1.62 -20.38 2.06
N TYR A 73 -1.29 -21.67 2.07
CA TYR A 73 -2.26 -22.73 2.33
C TYR A 73 -2.14 -23.19 3.77
N ILE A 74 -3.27 -23.38 4.42
CA ILE A 74 -3.34 -23.99 5.75
C ILE A 74 -4.42 -25.06 5.80
N SER A 75 -4.27 -26.00 6.73
CA SER A 75 -5.30 -26.97 7.06
C SER A 75 -5.66 -26.85 8.53
N LEU A 76 -6.96 -26.82 8.81
CA LEU A 76 -7.52 -26.78 10.15
C LEU A 76 -8.43 -27.98 10.35
N LEU A 77 -8.57 -28.43 11.60
CA LEU A 77 -9.63 -29.37 11.95
C LEU A 77 -10.99 -28.79 11.54
N ALA A 78 -11.87 -29.64 11.05
CA ALA A 78 -13.15 -29.20 10.44
C ALA A 78 -14.05 -28.39 11.38
N ASN A 79 -13.89 -28.55 12.70
CA ASN A 79 -14.64 -27.84 13.73
C ASN A 79 -14.05 -26.47 14.11
N ILE A 80 -12.89 -26.10 13.56
CA ILE A 80 -12.26 -24.80 13.79
C ILE A 80 -12.78 -23.80 12.76
N ASN A 81 -13.25 -22.64 13.23
CA ASN A 81 -13.67 -21.55 12.35
C ASN A 81 -12.43 -20.73 11.96
N PRO A 82 -12.07 -20.65 10.67
CA PRO A 82 -10.90 -19.88 10.24
C PRO A 82 -11.01 -18.39 10.53
N SER A 83 -12.21 -17.82 10.62
CA SER A 83 -12.40 -16.41 10.94
C SER A 83 -11.92 -16.01 12.33
N ASP A 84 -11.75 -16.97 13.24
CA ASP A 84 -11.19 -16.72 14.58
C ASP A 84 -9.69 -16.40 14.55
N TYR A 85 -9.00 -16.76 13.46
CA TYR A 85 -7.54 -16.63 13.31
C TYR A 85 -7.10 -15.79 12.14
N PHE A 86 -7.89 -15.74 11.05
CA PHE A 86 -7.51 -15.12 9.80
C PHE A 86 -8.59 -14.15 9.30
N PRO A 87 -8.26 -12.89 9.00
CA PRO A 87 -9.23 -11.93 8.50
C PRO A 87 -9.69 -12.22 7.06
N TYR A 88 -8.81 -12.82 6.24
CA TYR A 88 -9.10 -13.10 4.84
C TYR A 88 -8.70 -14.52 4.48
N TYR A 89 -9.66 -15.33 4.05
CA TYR A 89 -9.45 -16.72 3.67
C TYR A 89 -10.46 -17.18 2.63
N GLU A 90 -10.12 -18.27 1.95
CA GLU A 90 -11.00 -18.96 1.01
C GLU A 90 -10.95 -20.46 1.27
N TYR A 91 -12.10 -21.07 1.42
CA TYR A 91 -12.21 -22.53 1.53
C TYR A 91 -11.76 -23.21 0.24
N GLN A 92 -10.95 -24.26 0.35
CA GLN A 92 -10.43 -25.01 -0.79
C GLN A 92 -10.98 -26.42 -0.86
N SER A 93 -10.80 -27.20 0.20
CA SER A 93 -11.18 -28.62 0.21
C SER A 93 -11.36 -29.15 1.62
N THR A 94 -12.03 -30.30 1.70
CA THR A 94 -12.16 -31.09 2.92
C THR A 94 -11.55 -32.46 2.67
N TYR A 95 -10.76 -32.97 3.60
CA TYR A 95 -10.14 -34.28 3.50
C TYR A 95 -10.07 -34.94 4.86
N LYS A 96 -9.86 -36.26 4.85
CA LYS A 96 -9.73 -37.10 6.05
C LYS A 96 -8.30 -37.59 6.17
N ASN A 97 -7.72 -37.47 7.34
CA ASN A 97 -6.40 -37.99 7.66
C ASN A 97 -6.38 -38.56 9.08
N ASN A 98 -5.92 -39.79 9.23
CA ASN A 98 -5.86 -40.52 10.53
C ASN A 98 -7.17 -40.44 11.34
N GLY A 99 -8.32 -40.56 10.68
CA GLY A 99 -9.63 -40.52 11.33
C GLY A 99 -10.16 -39.10 11.62
N ASN A 100 -9.37 -38.08 11.45
CA ASN A 100 -9.78 -36.69 11.62
C ASN A 100 -10.16 -36.04 10.28
N ILE A 101 -11.16 -35.16 10.33
CA ILE A 101 -11.59 -34.36 9.16
C ILE A 101 -10.94 -33.01 9.23
N PHE A 102 -10.25 -32.65 8.14
CA PHE A 102 -9.59 -31.36 7.95
C PHE A 102 -10.22 -30.56 6.81
N LYS A 103 -10.17 -29.24 6.94
CA LYS A 103 -10.49 -28.32 5.85
C LYS A 103 -9.25 -27.51 5.50
N SER A 104 -8.96 -27.44 4.21
CA SER A 104 -7.87 -26.65 3.65
C SER A 104 -8.39 -25.29 3.21
N TYR A 105 -7.63 -24.26 3.53
CA TYR A 105 -7.94 -22.87 3.19
C TYR A 105 -6.73 -22.19 2.55
N LEU A 106 -7.05 -21.27 1.65
CA LEU A 106 -6.13 -20.26 1.19
C LEU A 106 -6.28 -19.03 2.11
N ILE A 107 -5.20 -18.59 2.72
CA ILE A 107 -5.18 -17.41 3.59
C ILE A 107 -4.39 -16.28 2.94
N PHE A 108 -4.77 -15.05 3.23
CA PHE A 108 -4.20 -13.86 2.64
C PHE A 108 -3.65 -12.93 3.72
N LYS A 109 -2.47 -12.37 3.47
CA LYS A 109 -1.86 -11.40 4.37
C LYS A 109 -2.64 -10.10 4.34
N ARG A 110 -3.04 -9.59 5.50
CA ARG A 110 -3.71 -8.29 5.60
C ARG A 110 -2.72 -7.13 5.40
N SER A 111 -3.23 -6.00 4.93
CA SER A 111 -2.39 -4.85 4.57
C SER A 111 -1.56 -4.29 5.74
N SER A 112 -2.10 -4.35 6.97
CA SER A 112 -1.38 -3.88 8.16
C SER A 112 -0.13 -4.70 8.52
N ASP A 113 -0.02 -5.93 8.01
CA ASP A 113 1.14 -6.81 8.24
C ASP A 113 2.15 -6.78 7.08
N MET A 114 1.85 -6.04 6.03
CA MET A 114 2.69 -5.96 4.84
C MET A 114 3.92 -5.09 5.06
N ASN A 115 5.07 -5.55 4.53
CA ASN A 115 6.23 -4.70 4.38
C ASN A 115 6.06 -3.74 3.18
N LYS A 116 7.05 -2.86 2.96
CA LYS A 116 7.02 -1.86 1.88
C LYS A 116 6.79 -2.49 0.50
N ARG A 117 7.52 -3.56 0.18
CA ARG A 117 7.43 -4.24 -1.11
C ARG A 117 6.05 -4.86 -1.32
N GLU A 118 5.55 -5.55 -0.32
CA GLU A 118 4.23 -6.20 -0.35
C GLU A 118 3.11 -5.19 -0.53
N PHE A 119 3.16 -4.09 0.21
CA PHE A 119 2.17 -3.02 0.08
C PHE A 119 2.29 -2.28 -1.26
N SER A 120 3.50 -2.12 -1.80
CA SER A 120 3.73 -1.57 -3.14
C SER A 120 3.04 -2.39 -4.22
N ILE A 121 3.08 -3.71 -4.12
CA ILE A 121 2.40 -4.62 -5.07
C ILE A 121 0.87 -4.44 -4.98
N LEU A 122 0.33 -4.36 -3.78
CA LEU A 122 -1.10 -4.10 -3.56
C LEU A 122 -1.53 -2.75 -4.14
N LEU A 123 -0.75 -1.70 -3.89
CA LEU A 123 -1.01 -0.36 -4.42
C LEU A 123 -0.92 -0.32 -5.95
N ASP A 124 0.07 -0.96 -6.54
CA ASP A 124 0.22 -1.03 -8.01
C ASP A 124 -0.96 -1.74 -8.66
N GLY A 125 -1.46 -2.81 -8.05
CA GLY A 125 -2.67 -3.50 -8.50
C GLY A 125 -3.90 -2.60 -8.45
N LEU A 126 -4.09 -1.87 -7.36
CA LEU A 126 -5.19 -0.90 -7.23
C LEU A 126 -5.08 0.23 -8.27
N ILE A 127 -3.89 0.77 -8.49
CA ILE A 127 -3.65 1.81 -9.52
C ILE A 127 -4.04 1.31 -10.90
N SER A 128 -3.67 0.09 -11.25
CA SER A 128 -4.04 -0.54 -12.51
C SER A 128 -5.55 -0.65 -12.68
N GLU A 129 -6.26 -1.11 -11.65
CA GLU A 129 -7.72 -1.21 -11.66
C GLU A 129 -8.40 0.17 -11.74
N CYS A 130 -7.87 1.17 -11.06
CA CYS A 130 -8.34 2.55 -11.17
C CYS A 130 -8.20 3.08 -12.61
N ASN A 131 -7.05 2.86 -13.24
CA ASN A 131 -6.81 3.29 -14.62
C ASN A 131 -7.75 2.61 -15.60
N GLU A 132 -8.04 1.33 -15.42
CA GLU A 132 -9.02 0.60 -16.25
C GLU A 132 -10.43 1.18 -16.13
N CYS A 133 -10.80 1.72 -14.98
CA CYS A 133 -12.08 2.38 -14.73
C CYS A 133 -12.08 3.88 -15.08
N GLY A 134 -11.00 4.40 -15.65
CA GLY A 134 -10.89 5.82 -16.02
C GLY A 134 -10.67 6.77 -14.84
N ILE A 135 -10.28 6.25 -13.69
CA ILE A 135 -9.94 7.05 -12.50
C ILE A 135 -8.51 7.56 -12.64
N SER A 136 -8.33 8.87 -12.50
CA SER A 136 -7.02 9.52 -12.56
C SER A 136 -6.17 9.14 -11.36
N THR A 137 -4.92 8.75 -11.61
CA THR A 137 -3.93 8.39 -10.58
C THR A 137 -2.70 9.28 -10.69
N MET A 138 -1.86 9.25 -9.66
CA MET A 138 -0.56 9.95 -9.69
C MET A 138 0.29 9.46 -10.86
N THR A 139 1.21 10.34 -11.33
CA THR A 139 2.21 9.96 -12.34
C THR A 139 3.17 8.91 -11.77
N PRO A 140 3.88 8.13 -12.64
CA PRO A 140 4.89 7.18 -12.18
C PRO A 140 5.96 7.82 -11.28
N GLU A 141 6.37 9.06 -11.56
CA GLU A 141 7.34 9.82 -10.77
C GLU A 141 6.78 10.16 -9.38
N GLN A 142 5.53 10.60 -9.30
CA GLN A 142 4.84 10.89 -8.04
C GLN A 142 4.66 9.62 -7.21
N ILE A 143 4.32 8.50 -7.83
CA ILE A 143 4.19 7.20 -7.15
C ILE A 143 5.55 6.74 -6.61
N ALA A 144 6.62 6.87 -7.38
CA ALA A 144 7.97 6.53 -6.94
C ALA A 144 8.41 7.37 -5.73
N GLU A 145 8.12 8.66 -5.73
CA GLU A 145 8.38 9.54 -4.60
C GLU A 145 7.56 9.15 -3.37
N LEU A 146 6.27 8.87 -3.56
CA LEU A 146 5.38 8.42 -2.50
C LEU A 146 5.91 7.14 -1.84
N LYS A 147 6.34 6.16 -2.64
CA LYS A 147 6.93 4.91 -2.16
C LYS A 147 8.24 5.14 -1.41
N SER A 148 9.04 6.13 -1.78
CA SER A 148 10.28 6.46 -1.09
C SER A 148 10.09 7.00 0.33
N LEU A 149 8.89 7.51 0.64
CA LEU A 149 8.53 8.06 1.96
C LEU A 149 7.99 7.01 2.94
N TRP A 150 7.95 5.78 2.53
CA TRP A 150 7.51 4.67 3.41
C TRP A 150 8.50 4.45 4.55
N ASN A 151 7.98 4.45 5.74
CA ASN A 151 8.72 4.14 6.96
C ASN A 151 8.26 2.82 7.56
#